data_9be7a7bfdf306a7d24ff4cee891e5b2c
#
_entry.id   9be7a7bfdf306a7d24ff4cee891e5b2c
#
_cell.length_a   1.000
_cell.length_b   1.000
_cell.length_c   1.000
_cell.angle_alpha   90.00
_cell.angle_beta   90.00
_cell.angle_gamma   90.00
#
_symmetry.space_group_name_H-M   'P 1'
#
loop_
_entity.id
_entity.type
_entity.pdbx_description
1 polymer ?
#
loop_
_entity_poly.entity_id
_entity_poly.type
_entity_poly.pdbx_seq_one_letter_code
_entity_poly.pdbx_strand_id
1 'polypeptide(L)'
;MVKAGVSDRVTGRDPFIVLGGGPCGLAAAWQLCQFGEKPIVLEREPLVGGLCATHERDGWSFDLGGHRFVSGDAALTRWLEKLLGDDLMSGERRSVVLYRGRRFRYPLEAVDIVRNLGIRENVGAIAGWATARAHAHLSPREDRSFEDWVISRFGRPLYDAFFGPYTRKLWGVDPRLISADWAQERISLLDLRDVAMRMLRLRRTPVRTYARRYRYPRHGMGQLYRTMADEVISRGGEVRASTRVAGLETTGERVTAVLVEGPRGAERIPAGEILSTVPLPELARMLLPDAPAEVEAAACRLRFRALAFVNLMLARRDFSENTWMYVASGDLTMSRIQEPKRRSPFMAPEGRTSIMLEVPCDVGDGTWKAGDAELRTRMLSELDGLGMPVQDVLSSFVVRVTHGYPVYHLGYERDRQTLLAQVAAFANVRSAGRQGLFRYVFMDAAMQMGMKAAMQMIAGERGGAGIDAIGRSTRVIEAGALTA
;
A
#
# COMPACT_ATOMS: atom_id res chain seq x y z
N MET A 1 -35.39 29.48 -25.23
CA MET A 1 -35.45 29.90 -23.83
C MET A 1 -35.03 28.68 -22.99
N VAL A 2 -33.77 28.58 -22.62
CA VAL A 2 -33.22 27.50 -21.77
C VAL A 2 -33.15 28.08 -20.36
N LYS A 3 -33.90 27.51 -19.45
CA LYS A 3 -33.84 27.87 -18.01
C LYS A 3 -32.52 27.37 -17.43
N ALA A 4 -31.63 28.29 -17.12
CA ALA A 4 -30.47 28.05 -16.28
C ALA A 4 -30.95 27.69 -14.87
N GLY A 5 -30.65 26.48 -14.40
CA GLY A 5 -30.85 26.07 -13.03
C GLY A 5 -29.90 26.84 -12.10
N VAL A 6 -30.49 27.71 -11.29
CA VAL A 6 -29.78 28.43 -10.22
C VAL A 6 -29.45 27.40 -9.15
N SER A 7 -28.15 27.05 -9.03
CA SER A 7 -27.63 26.37 -7.85
C SER A 7 -27.60 27.39 -6.70
N ASP A 8 -28.33 27.11 -5.62
CA ASP A 8 -28.29 27.86 -4.36
C ASP A 8 -26.86 27.94 -3.82
N ARG A 9 -26.21 29.10 -4.01
CA ARG A 9 -24.97 29.48 -3.33
C ARG A 9 -25.33 29.92 -1.91
N VAL A 10 -25.28 29.00 -0.97
CA VAL A 10 -25.23 29.33 0.45
C VAL A 10 -23.77 29.24 0.88
N THR A 11 -23.22 30.36 1.34
CA THR A 11 -21.91 30.69 1.87
C THR A 11 -20.84 31.02 0.81
N GLY A 12 -20.32 32.26 0.87
CA GLY A 12 -19.34 32.82 -0.06
C GLY A 12 -17.88 32.30 0.06
N ARG A 13 -17.68 31.04 0.42
CA ARG A 13 -16.39 30.40 0.52
C ARG A 13 -16.29 29.29 -0.54
N ASP A 14 -15.18 29.25 -1.29
CA ASP A 14 -14.92 28.19 -2.25
C ASP A 14 -14.79 26.82 -1.54
N PRO A 15 -15.20 25.71 -2.18
CA PRO A 15 -15.30 24.39 -1.54
C PRO A 15 -13.93 23.82 -1.19
N PHE A 16 -13.92 22.93 -0.18
CA PHE A 16 -12.83 22.02 0.11
C PHE A 16 -12.78 20.93 -0.95
N ILE A 17 -11.64 20.75 -1.61
CA ILE A 17 -11.48 19.72 -2.65
C ILE A 17 -10.47 18.68 -2.20
N VAL A 18 -10.82 17.41 -2.38
CA VAL A 18 -9.96 16.27 -2.09
C VAL A 18 -9.67 15.52 -3.40
N LEU A 19 -8.41 15.50 -3.80
CA LEU A 19 -7.95 14.80 -5.00
C LEU A 19 -7.53 13.37 -4.61
N GLY A 20 -8.36 12.39 -5.00
CA GLY A 20 -8.20 10.97 -4.72
C GLY A 20 -9.14 10.45 -3.63
N GLY A 21 -9.93 9.43 -3.96
CA GLY A 21 -10.89 8.74 -3.10
C GLY A 21 -10.32 7.50 -2.38
N GLY A 22 -9.01 7.47 -2.12
CA GLY A 22 -8.36 6.42 -1.33
C GLY A 22 -8.52 6.62 0.19
N PRO A 23 -7.88 5.76 1.03
CA PRO A 23 -7.98 5.82 2.49
C PRO A 23 -7.72 7.20 3.10
N CYS A 24 -6.71 7.91 2.60
CA CYS A 24 -6.34 9.24 3.07
C CYS A 24 -7.39 10.29 2.70
N GLY A 25 -7.80 10.31 1.44
CA GLY A 25 -8.75 11.32 0.93
C GLY A 25 -10.14 11.16 1.53
N LEU A 26 -10.66 9.94 1.61
CA LEU A 26 -11.97 9.69 2.23
C LEU A 26 -11.97 9.99 3.74
N ALA A 27 -10.87 9.65 4.45
CA ALA A 27 -10.74 10.00 5.86
C ALA A 27 -10.71 11.52 6.08
N ALA A 28 -10.06 12.27 5.18
CA ALA A 28 -10.10 13.73 5.22
C ALA A 28 -11.49 14.29 4.94
N ALA A 29 -12.16 13.80 3.89
CA ALA A 29 -13.51 14.24 3.56
C ALA A 29 -14.50 13.94 4.69
N TRP A 30 -14.42 12.74 5.27
CA TRP A 30 -15.21 12.38 6.43
C TRP A 30 -14.94 13.32 7.61
N GLN A 31 -13.67 13.62 7.88
CA GLN A 31 -13.28 14.55 8.96
C GLN A 31 -13.83 15.96 8.72
N LEU A 32 -13.74 16.48 7.48
CA LEU A 32 -14.33 17.77 7.11
C LEU A 32 -15.84 17.82 7.39
N CYS A 33 -16.56 16.75 7.04
CA CYS A 33 -18.00 16.65 7.32
C CYS A 33 -18.33 16.65 8.82
N GLN A 34 -17.43 16.19 9.71
CA GLN A 34 -17.65 16.30 11.17
C GLN A 34 -17.65 17.74 11.66
N PHE A 35 -17.05 18.67 10.91
CA PHE A 35 -17.03 20.12 11.19
C PHE A 35 -18.05 20.90 10.36
N GLY A 36 -19.00 20.22 9.71
CA GLY A 36 -20.07 20.85 8.94
C GLY A 36 -19.66 21.30 7.53
N GLU A 37 -18.44 21.01 7.10
CA GLU A 37 -17.97 21.30 5.75
C GLU A 37 -18.54 20.30 4.73
N LYS A 38 -18.65 20.73 3.47
CA LYS A 38 -19.17 19.93 2.35
C LYS A 38 -18.07 19.71 1.30
N PRO A 39 -17.15 18.77 1.53
CA PRO A 39 -16.05 18.56 0.60
C PRO A 39 -16.49 17.92 -0.71
N ILE A 40 -15.71 18.16 -1.77
CA ILE A 40 -15.82 17.47 -3.06
C ILE A 40 -14.63 16.53 -3.18
N VAL A 41 -14.89 15.22 -3.23
CA VAL A 41 -13.88 14.18 -3.48
C VAL A 41 -13.89 13.82 -4.96
N LEU A 42 -12.72 13.88 -5.60
CA LEU A 42 -12.53 13.55 -7.01
C LEU A 42 -11.70 12.28 -7.13
N GLU A 43 -12.29 11.19 -7.62
CA GLU A 43 -11.63 9.90 -7.82
C GLU A 43 -11.65 9.50 -9.30
N ARG A 44 -10.47 9.21 -9.85
CA ARG A 44 -10.31 8.87 -11.26
C ARG A 44 -10.88 7.48 -11.61
N GLU A 45 -10.77 6.53 -10.66
CA GLU A 45 -11.26 5.17 -10.85
C GLU A 45 -12.79 5.08 -10.60
N PRO A 46 -13.47 4.07 -11.16
CA PRO A 46 -14.90 3.88 -10.92
C PRO A 46 -15.21 3.44 -9.48
N LEU A 47 -14.22 2.91 -8.76
CA LEU A 47 -14.35 2.46 -7.38
C LEU A 47 -13.53 3.35 -6.44
N VAL A 48 -14.15 3.77 -5.35
CA VAL A 48 -13.44 4.42 -4.24
C VAL A 48 -12.63 3.41 -3.43
N GLY A 49 -11.68 3.91 -2.62
CA GLY A 49 -10.80 3.09 -1.78
C GLY A 49 -9.37 3.01 -2.32
N GLY A 50 -9.10 3.48 -3.54
CA GLY A 50 -7.77 3.44 -4.14
C GLY A 50 -7.18 2.03 -4.11
N LEU A 51 -5.97 1.84 -3.58
CA LEU A 51 -5.36 0.50 -3.43
C LEU A 51 -6.14 -0.44 -2.49
N CYS A 52 -7.04 0.08 -1.67
CA CYS A 52 -7.89 -0.70 -0.77
C CYS A 52 -9.29 -0.96 -1.36
N ALA A 53 -9.50 -0.67 -2.65
CA ALA A 53 -10.74 -1.01 -3.33
C ALA A 53 -10.93 -2.52 -3.42
N THR A 54 -12.19 -2.97 -3.42
CA THR A 54 -12.58 -4.37 -3.64
C THR A 54 -13.32 -4.47 -4.95
N HIS A 55 -12.83 -5.31 -5.85
CA HIS A 55 -13.48 -5.63 -7.12
C HIS A 55 -14.43 -6.79 -6.94
N GLU A 56 -15.67 -6.63 -7.36
CA GLU A 56 -16.71 -7.64 -7.29
C GLU A 56 -17.03 -8.17 -8.68
N ARG A 57 -17.14 -9.49 -8.82
CA ARG A 57 -17.52 -10.13 -10.07
C ARG A 57 -18.20 -11.48 -9.80
N ASP A 58 -19.41 -11.63 -10.30
CA ASP A 58 -20.20 -12.88 -10.27
C ASP A 58 -20.30 -13.51 -8.86
N GLY A 59 -20.38 -12.68 -7.80
CA GLY A 59 -20.46 -13.10 -6.40
C GLY A 59 -19.10 -13.38 -5.74
N TRP A 60 -17.97 -13.18 -6.44
CA TRP A 60 -16.65 -13.14 -5.82
C TRP A 60 -16.19 -11.71 -5.59
N SER A 61 -15.41 -11.53 -4.52
CA SER A 61 -14.81 -10.24 -4.16
C SER A 61 -13.29 -10.38 -4.07
N PHE A 62 -12.57 -9.38 -4.58
CA PHE A 62 -11.11 -9.36 -4.66
C PHE A 62 -10.57 -7.99 -4.24
N ASP A 63 -9.80 -7.95 -3.18
CA ASP A 63 -9.02 -6.77 -2.81
C ASP A 63 -7.79 -6.63 -3.72
N LEU A 64 -7.27 -5.42 -3.87
CA LEU A 64 -6.00 -5.16 -4.58
C LEU A 64 -4.79 -5.40 -3.65
N GLY A 65 -4.59 -6.64 -3.21
CA GLY A 65 -3.47 -7.03 -2.36
C GLY A 65 -3.85 -7.56 -0.97
N GLY A 66 -2.84 -7.77 -0.13
CA GLY A 66 -2.98 -8.38 1.20
C GLY A 66 -3.46 -7.40 2.28
N HIS A 67 -4.52 -6.67 2.03
CA HIS A 67 -5.02 -5.66 2.95
C HIS A 67 -5.69 -6.29 4.18
N ARG A 68 -5.48 -5.66 5.33
CA ARG A 68 -6.11 -5.95 6.61
C ARG A 68 -6.03 -4.70 7.48
N PHE A 69 -7.01 -4.45 8.31
CA PHE A 69 -6.95 -3.34 9.22
C PHE A 69 -6.27 -3.77 10.53
N VAL A 70 -5.18 -3.09 10.84
CA VAL A 70 -4.45 -3.20 12.11
C VAL A 70 -4.06 -1.78 12.48
N SER A 71 -4.38 -1.34 13.68
CA SER A 71 -3.99 -0.02 14.18
C SER A 71 -3.59 -0.09 15.65
N GLY A 72 -2.58 0.70 16.01
CA GLY A 72 -2.25 0.97 17.41
C GLY A 72 -3.12 2.08 18.02
N ASP A 73 -3.95 2.73 17.21
CA ASP A 73 -4.87 3.78 17.65
C ASP A 73 -6.23 3.17 18.05
N ALA A 74 -6.46 3.11 19.35
CA ALA A 74 -7.71 2.59 19.89
C ALA A 74 -8.94 3.46 19.53
N ALA A 75 -8.78 4.76 19.33
CA ALA A 75 -9.87 5.63 18.93
C ALA A 75 -10.27 5.36 17.48
N LEU A 76 -9.32 5.20 16.58
CA LEU A 76 -9.55 4.84 15.20
C LEU A 76 -10.17 3.44 15.08
N THR A 77 -9.75 2.48 15.92
CA THR A 77 -10.33 1.13 15.95
C THR A 77 -11.78 1.15 16.42
N ARG A 78 -12.10 1.86 17.51
CA ARG A 78 -13.50 2.02 17.97
C ARG A 78 -14.39 2.73 16.96
N TRP A 79 -13.84 3.73 16.28
CA TRP A 79 -14.56 4.40 15.22
C TRP A 79 -14.90 3.44 14.07
N LEU A 80 -13.95 2.61 13.65
CA LEU A 80 -14.15 1.59 12.63
C LEU A 80 -15.23 0.57 13.04
N GLU A 81 -15.20 0.12 14.30
CA GLU A 81 -16.18 -0.80 14.87
C GLU A 81 -17.59 -0.17 14.87
N LYS A 82 -17.69 1.12 15.17
CA LYS A 82 -18.98 1.85 15.09
C LYS A 82 -19.47 2.01 13.65
N LEU A 83 -18.55 2.27 12.72
CA LEU A 83 -18.91 2.53 11.31
C LEU A 83 -19.42 1.27 10.60
N LEU A 84 -18.81 0.12 10.85
CA LEU A 84 -19.12 -1.13 10.16
C LEU A 84 -19.99 -2.10 10.98
N GLY A 85 -20.08 -1.93 12.31
CA GLY A 85 -20.89 -2.79 13.17
C GLY A 85 -20.61 -4.27 12.95
N ASP A 86 -21.64 -5.06 12.72
CA ASP A 86 -21.59 -6.51 12.53
C ASP A 86 -20.88 -6.94 11.23
N ASP A 87 -20.63 -6.01 10.32
CA ASP A 87 -19.87 -6.28 9.11
C ASP A 87 -18.35 -6.26 9.34
N LEU A 88 -17.89 -5.88 10.54
CA LEU A 88 -16.49 -5.91 10.88
C LEU A 88 -16.09 -7.23 11.55
N MET A 89 -15.42 -8.07 10.82
CA MET A 89 -14.95 -9.37 11.28
C MET A 89 -13.56 -9.29 11.91
N SER A 90 -13.25 -10.26 12.78
CA SER A 90 -11.91 -10.51 13.30
C SER A 90 -11.32 -11.73 12.62
N GLY A 91 -10.06 -11.65 12.19
CA GLY A 91 -9.35 -12.76 11.59
C GLY A 91 -7.99 -12.98 12.24
N GLU A 92 -7.47 -14.19 12.11
CA GLU A 92 -6.10 -14.53 12.47
C GLU A 92 -5.24 -14.71 11.23
N ARG A 93 -4.03 -14.16 11.28
CA ARG A 93 -3.08 -14.28 10.18
C ARG A 93 -2.49 -15.69 10.13
N ARG A 94 -2.63 -16.35 8.99
CA ARG A 94 -1.90 -17.56 8.62
C ARG A 94 -1.12 -17.29 7.33
N SER A 95 0.19 -17.30 7.40
CA SER A 95 1.04 -16.97 6.24
C SER A 95 2.27 -17.84 6.21
N VAL A 96 2.75 -18.11 5.01
CA VAL A 96 3.98 -18.88 4.77
C VAL A 96 4.82 -18.19 3.69
N VAL A 97 6.11 -18.51 3.66
CA VAL A 97 7.03 -18.18 2.57
C VAL A 97 7.32 -19.45 1.79
N LEU A 98 7.08 -19.42 0.49
CA LEU A 98 7.42 -20.49 -0.45
C LEU A 98 8.79 -20.20 -1.05
N TYR A 99 9.72 -21.11 -0.89
CA TYR A 99 11.07 -21.01 -1.41
C TYR A 99 11.60 -22.36 -1.85
N ARG A 100 11.90 -22.53 -3.14
CA ARG A 100 12.43 -23.77 -3.73
C ARG A 100 11.64 -25.04 -3.32
N GLY A 101 10.31 -24.99 -3.43
CA GLY A 101 9.42 -26.10 -3.08
C GLY A 101 9.24 -26.34 -1.58
N ARG A 102 9.89 -25.54 -0.72
CA ARG A 102 9.78 -25.62 0.75
C ARG A 102 8.85 -24.53 1.29
N ARG A 103 8.22 -24.82 2.43
CA ARG A 103 7.29 -23.90 3.10
C ARG A 103 7.89 -23.47 4.45
N PHE A 104 8.04 -22.16 4.66
CA PHE A 104 8.50 -21.56 5.90
C PHE A 104 7.37 -20.76 6.52
N ARG A 105 7.18 -20.87 7.83
CA ARG A 105 6.21 -20.04 8.55
C ARG A 105 6.59 -18.57 8.48
N TYR A 106 5.60 -17.71 8.43
CA TYR A 106 5.83 -16.27 8.49
C TYR A 106 5.10 -15.67 9.71
N PRO A 107 5.76 -14.93 10.60
CA PRO A 107 7.17 -14.50 10.53
C PRO A 107 8.15 -15.67 10.52
N LEU A 108 9.30 -15.46 9.85
CA LEU A 108 10.33 -16.49 9.79
C LEU A 108 10.80 -16.86 11.20
N GLU A 109 10.70 -18.12 11.54
CA GLU A 109 11.18 -18.70 12.80
C GLU A 109 12.50 -19.43 12.56
N ALA A 110 13.50 -19.21 13.44
CA ALA A 110 14.81 -19.84 13.28
C ALA A 110 14.74 -21.36 13.23
N VAL A 111 13.90 -21.96 14.08
CA VAL A 111 13.72 -23.42 14.10
C VAL A 111 13.18 -23.93 12.77
N ASP A 112 12.29 -23.18 12.14
CA ASP A 112 11.71 -23.51 10.86
C ASP A 112 12.73 -23.37 9.73
N ILE A 113 13.55 -22.31 9.78
CA ILE A 113 14.67 -22.10 8.87
C ILE A 113 15.66 -23.28 8.97
N VAL A 114 16.12 -23.61 10.17
CA VAL A 114 17.09 -24.69 10.39
C VAL A 114 16.56 -26.05 9.93
N ARG A 115 15.27 -26.34 10.16
CA ARG A 115 14.66 -27.61 9.76
C ARG A 115 14.45 -27.72 8.25
N ASN A 116 14.14 -26.62 7.59
CA ASN A 116 13.76 -26.59 6.17
C ASN A 116 14.92 -26.22 5.24
N LEU A 117 16.01 -25.61 5.75
CA LEU A 117 17.25 -25.44 4.97
C LEU A 117 18.13 -26.69 5.09
N GLY A 118 18.91 -26.97 4.05
CA GLY A 118 19.93 -28.04 4.08
C GLY A 118 21.06 -27.71 5.07
N ILE A 119 21.81 -28.74 5.51
CA ILE A 119 22.91 -28.58 6.46
C ILE A 119 23.95 -27.58 5.93
N ARG A 120 24.32 -27.65 4.67
CA ARG A 120 25.27 -26.71 4.03
C ARG A 120 24.75 -25.28 4.03
N GLU A 121 23.46 -25.07 3.73
CA GLU A 121 22.82 -23.75 3.73
C GLU A 121 22.78 -23.17 5.16
N ASN A 122 22.50 -24.00 6.18
CA ASN A 122 22.50 -23.58 7.57
C ASN A 122 23.90 -23.19 8.07
N VAL A 123 24.92 -24.01 7.78
CA VAL A 123 26.32 -23.70 8.13
C VAL A 123 26.75 -22.41 7.45
N GLY A 124 26.45 -22.24 6.16
CA GLY A 124 26.73 -21.01 5.41
C GLY A 124 26.05 -19.79 6.00
N ALA A 125 24.77 -19.90 6.39
CA ALA A 125 24.01 -18.83 7.02
C ALA A 125 24.61 -18.40 8.37
N ILE A 126 24.98 -19.35 9.22
CA ILE A 126 25.60 -19.09 10.54
C ILE A 126 26.98 -18.45 10.36
N ALA A 127 27.83 -19.01 9.49
CA ALA A 127 29.16 -18.46 9.21
C ALA A 127 29.08 -17.04 8.61
N GLY A 128 28.17 -16.84 7.66
CA GLY A 128 27.93 -15.52 7.05
C GLY A 128 27.41 -14.49 8.04
N TRP A 129 26.53 -14.89 8.96
CA TRP A 129 26.09 -14.02 10.04
C TRP A 129 27.23 -13.67 11.01
N ALA A 130 28.04 -14.64 11.43
CA ALA A 130 29.16 -14.40 12.34
C ALA A 130 30.19 -13.45 11.71
N THR A 131 30.55 -13.65 10.42
CA THR A 131 31.47 -12.77 9.69
C THR A 131 30.89 -11.36 9.52
N ALA A 132 29.60 -11.22 9.20
CA ALA A 132 28.95 -9.92 9.10
C ALA A 132 28.98 -9.16 10.44
N ARG A 133 28.76 -9.85 11.56
CA ARG A 133 28.84 -9.26 12.91
C ARG A 133 30.25 -8.84 13.29
N ALA A 134 31.25 -9.67 13.00
CA ALA A 134 32.64 -9.32 13.24
C ALA A 134 33.04 -8.07 12.41
N HIS A 135 32.63 -8.02 11.15
CA HIS A 135 32.89 -6.85 10.29
C HIS A 135 32.22 -5.58 10.79
N ALA A 136 30.96 -5.67 11.22
CA ALA A 136 30.23 -4.52 11.75
C ALA A 136 30.86 -3.94 13.03
N HIS A 137 31.55 -4.78 13.83
CA HIS A 137 32.29 -4.31 15.01
C HIS A 137 33.65 -3.74 14.69
N LEU A 138 34.39 -4.33 13.72
CA LEU A 138 35.76 -3.93 13.38
C LEU A 138 35.80 -2.73 12.42
N SER A 139 34.81 -2.59 11.56
CA SER A 139 34.76 -1.54 10.52
C SER A 139 33.31 -1.09 10.34
N PRO A 140 32.77 -0.30 11.27
CA PRO A 140 31.41 0.22 11.13
C PRO A 140 31.30 1.08 9.87
N ARG A 141 30.41 0.69 8.97
CA ARG A 141 30.07 1.43 7.74
C ARG A 141 28.62 1.86 7.80
N GLU A 142 28.33 2.98 7.17
CA GLU A 142 26.98 3.43 6.97
C GLU A 142 26.30 2.55 5.90
N ASP A 143 25.17 1.97 6.24
CA ASP A 143 24.35 1.21 5.30
C ASP A 143 23.64 2.20 4.37
N ARG A 144 24.05 2.27 3.11
CA ARG A 144 23.43 3.15 2.11
C ARG A 144 22.33 2.45 1.34
N SER A 145 22.57 1.20 0.98
CA SER A 145 21.62 0.41 0.19
C SER A 145 20.92 -0.66 1.01
N PHE A 146 19.83 -1.19 0.45
CA PHE A 146 19.15 -2.36 0.98
C PHE A 146 20.10 -3.56 1.11
N GLU A 147 20.96 -3.78 0.11
CA GLU A 147 21.97 -4.84 0.14
C GLU A 147 22.91 -4.66 1.32
N ASP A 148 23.51 -3.47 1.50
CA ASP A 148 24.42 -3.17 2.61
C ASP A 148 23.73 -3.46 3.95
N TRP A 149 22.52 -2.96 4.13
CA TRP A 149 21.75 -3.10 5.36
C TRP A 149 21.44 -4.56 5.72
N VAL A 150 21.07 -5.36 4.73
CA VAL A 150 20.75 -6.78 4.95
C VAL A 150 22.02 -7.58 5.18
N ILE A 151 23.08 -7.37 4.38
CA ILE A 151 24.32 -8.13 4.53
C ILE A 151 25.00 -7.82 5.86
N SER A 152 25.03 -6.57 6.31
CA SER A 152 25.63 -6.20 7.60
C SER A 152 24.94 -6.85 8.81
N ARG A 153 23.68 -7.27 8.68
CA ARG A 153 22.88 -7.86 9.77
C ARG A 153 22.71 -9.38 9.67
N PHE A 154 22.51 -9.88 8.46
CA PHE A 154 22.16 -11.28 8.20
C PHE A 154 23.24 -12.09 7.49
N GLY A 155 24.23 -11.39 6.91
CA GLY A 155 25.29 -12.00 6.12
C GLY A 155 24.91 -12.27 4.67
N ARG A 156 25.92 -12.43 3.83
CA ARG A 156 25.79 -12.63 2.38
C ARG A 156 24.95 -13.87 2.01
N PRO A 157 25.13 -15.04 2.67
CA PRO A 157 24.38 -16.24 2.27
C PRO A 157 22.86 -16.11 2.41
N LEU A 158 22.37 -15.48 3.49
CA LEU A 158 20.93 -15.24 3.66
C LEU A 158 20.41 -14.17 2.71
N TYR A 159 21.23 -13.15 2.42
CA TYR A 159 20.89 -12.17 1.40
C TYR A 159 20.69 -12.83 0.02
N ASP A 160 21.66 -13.63 -0.42
CA ASP A 160 21.63 -14.27 -1.73
C ASP A 160 20.49 -15.32 -1.84
N ALA A 161 20.15 -15.99 -0.74
CA ALA A 161 19.08 -16.98 -0.72
C ALA A 161 17.68 -16.37 -0.73
N PHE A 162 17.42 -15.35 0.10
CA PHE A 162 16.06 -14.88 0.36
C PHE A 162 15.82 -13.41 -0.01
N PHE A 163 16.66 -12.50 0.51
CA PHE A 163 16.35 -11.08 0.47
C PHE A 163 16.64 -10.47 -0.91
N GLY A 164 17.79 -10.76 -1.48
CA GLY A 164 18.21 -10.18 -2.76
C GLY A 164 17.27 -10.53 -3.92
N PRO A 165 17.03 -11.82 -4.22
CA PRO A 165 16.15 -12.26 -5.30
C PRO A 165 14.72 -11.77 -5.15
N TYR A 166 14.15 -11.87 -3.93
CA TYR A 166 12.79 -11.40 -3.66
C TYR A 166 12.66 -9.89 -3.83
N THR A 167 13.63 -9.13 -3.31
CA THR A 167 13.64 -7.67 -3.40
C THR A 167 13.79 -7.21 -4.85
N ARG A 168 14.68 -7.84 -5.63
CA ARG A 168 14.83 -7.53 -7.06
C ARG A 168 13.52 -7.78 -7.82
N LYS A 169 12.84 -8.91 -7.57
CA LYS A 169 11.53 -9.23 -8.16
C LYS A 169 10.48 -8.18 -7.78
N LEU A 170 10.35 -7.88 -6.48
CA LEU A 170 9.32 -6.98 -5.97
C LEU A 170 9.50 -5.56 -6.52
N TRP A 171 10.74 -5.04 -6.54
CA TRP A 171 11.03 -3.65 -6.88
C TRP A 171 11.42 -3.43 -8.34
N GLY A 172 11.78 -4.47 -9.08
CA GLY A 172 12.21 -4.36 -10.48
C GLY A 172 13.56 -3.65 -10.66
N VAL A 173 14.31 -3.43 -9.58
CA VAL A 173 15.61 -2.77 -9.59
C VAL A 173 16.63 -3.57 -8.76
N ASP A 174 17.92 -3.35 -9.02
CA ASP A 174 18.98 -3.98 -8.22
C ASP A 174 18.89 -3.50 -6.76
N PRO A 175 18.89 -4.41 -5.76
CA PRO A 175 18.83 -4.04 -4.34
C PRO A 175 19.95 -3.08 -3.88
N ARG A 176 21.08 -2.99 -4.60
CA ARG A 176 22.14 -1.99 -4.37
C ARG A 176 21.71 -0.56 -4.70
N LEU A 177 20.66 -0.39 -5.50
CA LEU A 177 20.10 0.91 -5.87
C LEU A 177 18.88 1.30 -5.03
N ILE A 178 18.45 0.44 -4.12
CA ILE A 178 17.36 0.71 -3.18
C ILE A 178 17.96 1.26 -1.89
N SER A 179 17.37 2.34 -1.34
CA SER A 179 17.80 2.93 -0.06
C SER A 179 17.65 1.94 1.10
N ALA A 180 18.59 2.01 2.04
CA ALA A 180 18.54 1.27 3.30
C ALA A 180 17.27 1.60 4.13
N ASP A 181 16.67 2.77 3.94
CA ASP A 181 15.43 3.18 4.63
C ASP A 181 14.32 2.14 4.46
N TRP A 182 14.19 1.56 3.26
CA TRP A 182 13.22 0.51 3.00
C TRP A 182 13.43 -0.70 3.90
N ALA A 183 14.69 -1.15 4.06
CA ALA A 183 15.01 -2.28 4.92
C ALA A 183 14.74 -1.95 6.39
N GLN A 184 15.12 -0.74 6.82
CA GLN A 184 14.90 -0.26 8.20
C GLN A 184 13.41 -0.20 8.55
N GLU A 185 12.58 0.26 7.62
CA GLU A 185 11.14 0.34 7.82
C GLU A 185 10.44 -1.04 7.84
N ARG A 186 11.03 -2.06 7.18
CA ARG A 186 10.35 -3.34 6.93
C ARG A 186 10.94 -4.56 7.60
N ILE A 187 12.27 -4.60 7.79
CA ILE A 187 12.99 -5.79 8.25
C ILE A 187 13.48 -5.62 9.69
N SER A 188 13.42 -4.42 10.26
CA SER A 188 13.96 -4.08 11.59
C SER A 188 13.48 -4.97 12.75
N LEU A 189 12.52 -5.85 12.51
CA LEU A 189 11.88 -6.74 13.50
C LEU A 189 12.56 -8.10 13.67
N LEU A 190 13.47 -8.47 12.77
CA LEU A 190 14.22 -9.71 12.89
C LEU A 190 15.53 -9.46 13.66
N ASP A 191 15.45 -9.40 15.00
CA ASP A 191 16.66 -9.44 15.81
C ASP A 191 17.17 -10.90 15.93
N LEU A 192 18.20 -11.22 15.11
CA LEU A 192 18.83 -12.55 15.16
C LEU A 192 19.48 -12.87 16.52
N ARG A 193 19.83 -11.86 17.35
CA ARG A 193 20.20 -12.10 18.74
C ARG A 193 19.07 -12.72 19.53
N ASP A 194 17.86 -12.18 19.38
CA ASP A 194 16.66 -12.71 19.99
C ASP A 194 16.37 -14.12 19.48
N VAL A 195 16.58 -14.35 18.19
CA VAL A 195 16.48 -15.67 17.55
C VAL A 195 17.53 -16.65 18.12
N ALA A 196 18.79 -16.26 18.17
CA ALA A 196 19.88 -17.09 18.70
C ALA A 196 19.71 -17.38 20.19
N MET A 197 19.34 -16.39 21.02
CA MET A 197 19.11 -16.59 22.46
C MET A 197 17.90 -17.49 22.75
N ARG A 198 16.94 -17.55 21.85
CA ARG A 198 15.78 -18.47 21.94
C ARG A 198 16.16 -19.90 21.53
N MET A 199 16.98 -20.06 20.50
CA MET A 199 17.55 -21.38 20.15
C MET A 199 18.30 -22.00 21.31
N LEU A 200 19.01 -21.18 22.06
CA LEU A 200 19.76 -21.57 23.27
C LEU A 200 18.88 -21.69 24.52
N ARG A 201 17.53 -21.52 24.41
CA ARG A 201 16.57 -21.49 25.50
C ARG A 201 16.86 -20.46 26.61
N LEU A 202 17.70 -19.48 26.36
CA LEU A 202 18.12 -18.44 27.32
C LEU A 202 17.09 -17.31 27.47
N ARG A 203 16.10 -17.23 26.57
CA ARG A 203 14.98 -16.27 26.66
C ARG A 203 13.65 -16.98 26.44
N ARG A 204 12.70 -16.81 27.38
CA ARG A 204 11.35 -17.35 27.33
C ARG A 204 10.27 -16.31 26.98
N THR A 205 10.64 -15.05 26.82
CA THR A 205 9.67 -14.00 26.45
C THR A 205 9.11 -14.26 25.05
N PRO A 206 7.79 -14.21 24.85
CA PRO A 206 7.21 -14.38 23.53
C PRO A 206 7.76 -13.30 22.59
N VAL A 207 7.95 -13.65 21.32
CA VAL A 207 8.29 -12.67 20.27
C VAL A 207 7.28 -11.55 20.39
N ARG A 208 7.69 -10.30 20.41
CA ARG A 208 6.81 -9.18 20.12
C ARG A 208 6.28 -9.43 18.71
N THR A 209 5.19 -10.17 18.65
CA THR A 209 4.69 -10.79 17.43
C THR A 209 3.96 -9.74 16.64
N TYR A 210 4.20 -9.74 15.33
CA TYR A 210 3.28 -9.25 14.33
C TYR A 210 1.85 -9.43 14.78
N ALA A 211 0.99 -8.44 14.59
CA ALA A 211 -0.40 -8.55 14.98
C ALA A 211 -0.99 -9.84 14.40
N ARG A 212 -1.24 -10.80 15.28
CA ARG A 212 -1.84 -12.08 14.89
C ARG A 212 -3.29 -11.89 14.50
N ARG A 213 -3.97 -10.95 15.17
CA ARG A 213 -5.36 -10.61 14.91
C ARG A 213 -5.44 -9.32 14.11
N TYR A 214 -6.43 -9.26 13.23
CA TYR A 214 -6.75 -8.10 12.42
C TYR A 214 -8.26 -7.92 12.32
N ARG A 215 -8.69 -6.73 11.92
CA ARG A 215 -10.08 -6.46 11.54
C ARG A 215 -10.19 -6.51 10.02
N TYR A 216 -11.32 -7.01 9.55
CA TYR A 216 -11.57 -7.12 8.12
C TYR A 216 -13.07 -7.00 7.82
N PRO A 217 -13.50 -6.12 6.89
CA PRO A 217 -14.90 -6.00 6.51
C PRO A 217 -15.41 -7.27 5.81
N ARG A 218 -16.66 -7.61 6.04
CA ARG A 218 -17.32 -8.82 5.52
C ARG A 218 -17.14 -9.03 4.02
N HIS A 219 -17.30 -7.95 3.23
CA HIS A 219 -17.25 -7.97 1.77
C HIS A 219 -15.98 -7.31 1.18
N GLY A 220 -14.86 -7.46 1.88
CA GLY A 220 -13.57 -6.93 1.45
C GLY A 220 -13.27 -5.53 1.98
N MET A 221 -12.01 -5.13 1.86
CA MET A 221 -11.53 -3.88 2.43
C MET A 221 -12.21 -2.64 1.82
N GLY A 222 -12.62 -2.72 0.54
CA GLY A 222 -13.34 -1.66 -0.15
C GLY A 222 -14.68 -1.31 0.49
N GLN A 223 -15.32 -2.24 1.22
CA GLN A 223 -16.55 -1.96 1.95
C GLN A 223 -16.38 -0.81 2.95
N LEU A 224 -15.26 -0.77 3.69
CA LEU A 224 -14.95 0.33 4.60
C LEU A 224 -15.00 1.68 3.89
N TYR A 225 -14.37 1.78 2.73
CA TYR A 225 -14.24 3.05 2.03
C TYR A 225 -15.49 3.43 1.27
N ARG A 226 -16.29 2.47 0.81
CA ARG A 226 -17.65 2.74 0.30
C ARG A 226 -18.52 3.32 1.42
N THR A 227 -18.57 2.69 2.59
CA THR A 227 -19.33 3.19 3.75
C THR A 227 -18.88 4.60 4.16
N MET A 228 -17.56 4.89 4.12
CA MET A 228 -17.08 6.26 4.37
C MET A 228 -17.55 7.25 3.31
N ALA A 229 -17.56 6.86 2.03
CA ALA A 229 -18.05 7.72 0.94
C ALA A 229 -19.56 8.00 1.12
N ASP A 230 -20.33 6.99 1.47
CA ASP A 230 -21.77 7.14 1.75
C ASP A 230 -22.03 8.08 2.94
N GLU A 231 -21.21 8.00 4.00
CA GLU A 231 -21.26 8.93 5.13
C GLU A 231 -20.95 10.38 4.70
N VAL A 232 -19.96 10.59 3.81
CA VAL A 232 -19.63 11.91 3.26
C VAL A 232 -20.82 12.45 2.46
N ILE A 233 -21.43 11.64 1.60
CA ILE A 233 -22.58 12.02 0.78
C ILE A 233 -23.79 12.34 1.65
N SER A 234 -24.10 11.51 2.65
CA SER A 234 -25.22 11.71 3.57
C SER A 234 -25.15 13.01 4.37
N ARG A 235 -23.93 13.53 4.57
CA ARG A 235 -23.65 14.82 5.25
C ARG A 235 -23.56 16.02 4.29
N GLY A 236 -23.92 15.79 3.01
CA GLY A 236 -23.97 16.85 1.99
C GLY A 236 -22.64 17.13 1.29
N GLY A 237 -21.60 16.31 1.48
CA GLY A 237 -20.41 16.30 0.65
C GLY A 237 -20.68 15.60 -0.69
N GLU A 238 -19.75 15.68 -1.61
CA GLU A 238 -19.85 15.05 -2.94
C GLU A 238 -18.66 14.10 -3.16
N VAL A 239 -18.95 12.90 -3.68
CA VAL A 239 -17.92 11.92 -4.09
C VAL A 239 -18.12 11.61 -5.57
N ARG A 240 -17.18 12.05 -6.42
CA ARG A 240 -17.22 11.89 -7.87
C ARG A 240 -16.21 10.83 -8.29
N ALA A 241 -16.67 9.60 -8.44
CA ALA A 241 -15.91 8.53 -9.07
C ALA A 241 -15.84 8.72 -10.60
N SER A 242 -14.94 8.01 -11.27
CA SER A 242 -14.67 8.14 -12.71
C SER A 242 -14.41 9.60 -13.15
N THR A 243 -13.83 10.41 -12.26
CA THR A 243 -13.57 11.84 -12.49
C THR A 243 -12.08 12.12 -12.32
N ARG A 244 -11.39 12.29 -13.45
CA ARG A 244 -9.95 12.56 -13.49
C ARG A 244 -9.69 14.05 -13.32
N VAL A 245 -8.74 14.40 -12.46
CA VAL A 245 -8.17 15.75 -12.43
C VAL A 245 -7.27 15.90 -13.66
N ALA A 246 -7.63 16.85 -14.53
CA ALA A 246 -6.90 17.12 -15.77
C ALA A 246 -5.83 18.21 -15.58
N GLY A 247 -6.04 19.14 -14.63
CA GLY A 247 -5.10 20.21 -14.34
C GLY A 247 -5.55 21.07 -13.16
N LEU A 248 -4.67 21.99 -12.78
CA LEU A 248 -4.92 22.97 -11.73
C LEU A 248 -4.67 24.37 -12.29
N GLU A 249 -5.61 25.28 -12.08
CA GLU A 249 -5.41 26.70 -12.40
C GLU A 249 -4.80 27.41 -11.19
N THR A 250 -3.76 28.18 -11.43
CA THR A 250 -3.04 28.88 -10.36
C THR A 250 -3.04 30.39 -10.59
N THR A 251 -3.06 31.13 -9.50
CA THR A 251 -2.82 32.58 -9.50
C THR A 251 -1.87 32.89 -8.34
N GLY A 252 -0.61 33.25 -8.68
CA GLY A 252 0.46 33.37 -7.71
C GLY A 252 0.66 32.05 -6.94
N GLU A 253 0.71 32.12 -5.63
CA GLU A 253 0.89 30.96 -4.74
C GLU A 253 -0.45 30.29 -4.32
N ARG A 254 -1.48 30.36 -5.14
CA ARG A 254 -2.78 29.74 -4.85
C ARG A 254 -3.32 29.00 -6.08
N VAL A 255 -3.91 27.84 -5.83
CA VAL A 255 -4.78 27.17 -6.79
C VAL A 255 -6.18 27.77 -6.69
N THR A 256 -6.71 28.25 -7.79
CA THR A 256 -8.03 28.91 -7.88
C THR A 256 -9.11 28.01 -8.43
N ALA A 257 -8.73 26.98 -9.21
CA ALA A 257 -9.69 25.98 -9.70
C ALA A 257 -9.02 24.65 -9.98
N VAL A 258 -9.83 23.59 -9.96
CA VAL A 258 -9.48 22.24 -10.41
C VAL A 258 -10.20 21.97 -11.73
N LEU A 259 -9.45 21.57 -12.75
CA LEU A 259 -9.98 21.15 -14.05
C LEU A 259 -10.19 19.64 -14.01
N VAL A 260 -11.37 19.17 -14.32
CA VAL A 260 -11.74 17.76 -14.26
C VAL A 260 -12.36 17.26 -15.56
N GLU A 261 -12.18 15.98 -15.82
CA GLU A 261 -12.84 15.24 -16.89
C GLU A 261 -13.53 14.00 -16.30
N GLY A 262 -14.79 13.83 -16.57
CA GLY A 262 -15.58 12.74 -16.01
C GLY A 262 -16.88 12.49 -16.77
N PRO A 263 -17.80 11.70 -16.20
CA PRO A 263 -19.09 11.40 -16.84
C PRO A 263 -19.96 12.61 -17.14
N ARG A 264 -19.70 13.75 -16.47
CA ARG A 264 -20.39 15.04 -16.73
C ARG A 264 -19.71 15.88 -17.81
N GLY A 265 -18.64 15.37 -18.43
CA GLY A 265 -17.79 16.11 -19.35
C GLY A 265 -16.63 16.82 -18.65
N ALA A 266 -16.06 17.81 -19.33
CA ALA A 266 -15.01 18.67 -18.77
C ALA A 266 -15.66 19.78 -17.93
N GLU A 267 -15.20 19.94 -16.69
CA GLU A 267 -15.70 20.95 -15.74
C GLU A 267 -14.53 21.72 -15.12
N ARG A 268 -14.82 22.97 -14.75
CA ARG A 268 -13.96 23.81 -13.93
C ARG A 268 -14.61 24.01 -12.57
N ILE A 269 -13.94 23.52 -11.50
CA ILE A 269 -14.45 23.60 -10.13
C ILE A 269 -13.62 24.65 -9.38
N PRO A 270 -14.21 25.76 -8.90
CA PRO A 270 -13.50 26.72 -8.03
C PRO A 270 -12.96 26.02 -6.79
N ALA A 271 -11.76 26.39 -6.33
CA ALA A 271 -11.08 25.71 -5.25
C ALA A 271 -10.73 26.64 -4.09
N GLY A 272 -11.25 26.36 -2.90
CA GLY A 272 -10.82 26.98 -1.64
C GLY A 272 -9.54 26.34 -1.09
N GLU A 273 -9.68 25.25 -0.38
CA GLU A 273 -8.57 24.44 0.15
C GLU A 273 -8.51 23.08 -0.55
N ILE A 274 -7.31 22.61 -0.83
CA ILE A 274 -7.08 21.36 -1.56
C ILE A 274 -6.24 20.40 -0.74
N LEU A 275 -6.72 19.17 -0.59
CA LEU A 275 -5.92 18.03 -0.19
C LEU A 275 -5.68 17.14 -1.39
N SER A 276 -4.41 16.94 -1.75
CA SER A 276 -4.03 15.98 -2.79
C SER A 276 -3.52 14.68 -2.18
N THR A 277 -4.06 13.57 -2.66
CA THR A 277 -3.53 12.22 -2.40
C THR A 277 -3.05 11.53 -3.67
N VAL A 278 -3.04 12.25 -4.79
CA VAL A 278 -2.51 11.77 -6.08
C VAL A 278 -0.98 11.64 -6.00
N PRO A 279 -0.35 10.88 -6.90
CA PRO A 279 1.11 10.73 -6.89
C PRO A 279 1.83 12.07 -6.89
N LEU A 280 2.80 12.22 -5.97
CA LEU A 280 3.53 13.48 -5.78
C LEU A 280 4.15 14.05 -7.07
N PRO A 281 4.76 13.22 -7.97
CA PRO A 281 5.25 13.74 -9.26
C PRO A 281 4.14 14.29 -10.17
N GLU A 282 2.97 13.66 -10.17
CA GLU A 282 1.82 14.13 -10.97
C GLU A 282 1.28 15.45 -10.42
N LEU A 283 1.16 15.58 -9.09
CA LEU A 283 0.75 16.82 -8.45
C LEU A 283 1.72 17.97 -8.76
N ALA A 284 3.03 17.72 -8.64
CA ALA A 284 4.04 18.73 -8.91
C ALA A 284 3.94 19.26 -10.35
N ARG A 285 3.74 18.40 -11.35
CA ARG A 285 3.54 18.78 -12.75
C ARG A 285 2.24 19.55 -12.99
N MET A 286 1.17 19.20 -12.27
CA MET A 286 -0.10 19.95 -12.39
C MET A 286 -0.01 21.35 -11.78
N LEU A 287 0.77 21.53 -10.70
CA LEU A 287 0.98 22.82 -10.05
C LEU A 287 1.93 23.72 -10.82
N LEU A 288 2.93 23.14 -11.48
CA LEU A 288 3.99 23.85 -12.19
C LEU A 288 4.22 23.16 -13.55
N PRO A 289 3.39 23.45 -14.56
CA PRO A 289 3.58 22.89 -15.91
C PRO A 289 4.96 23.23 -16.52
N ASP A 290 5.46 24.45 -16.24
CA ASP A 290 6.78 24.93 -16.67
C ASP A 290 7.79 24.87 -15.52
N ALA A 291 7.85 23.73 -14.82
CA ALA A 291 8.71 23.55 -13.65
C ALA A 291 10.20 23.72 -14.02
N PRO A 292 11.04 24.23 -13.09
CA PRO A 292 12.49 24.21 -13.25
C PRO A 292 13.02 22.81 -13.54
N ALA A 293 14.08 22.71 -14.35
CA ALA A 293 14.65 21.43 -14.77
C ALA A 293 14.99 20.47 -13.60
N GLU A 294 15.38 21.01 -12.44
CA GLU A 294 15.66 20.22 -11.23
C GLU A 294 14.40 19.56 -10.68
N VAL A 295 13.27 20.28 -10.69
CA VAL A 295 11.96 19.78 -10.22
C VAL A 295 11.45 18.66 -11.13
N GLU A 296 11.51 18.88 -12.45
CA GLU A 296 11.10 17.85 -13.43
C GLU A 296 12.02 16.63 -13.37
N ALA A 297 13.32 16.81 -13.20
CA ALA A 297 14.26 15.71 -13.01
C ALA A 297 13.96 14.92 -11.74
N ALA A 298 13.61 15.58 -10.62
CA ALA A 298 13.18 14.93 -9.39
C ALA A 298 11.88 14.15 -9.60
N ALA A 299 10.90 14.74 -10.29
CA ALA A 299 9.63 14.10 -10.62
C ALA A 299 9.82 12.84 -11.49
N CYS A 300 10.75 12.86 -12.46
CA CYS A 300 11.08 11.71 -13.29
C CYS A 300 11.77 10.56 -12.50
N ARG A 301 12.57 10.87 -11.49
CA ARG A 301 13.26 9.86 -10.68
C ARG A 301 12.35 9.19 -9.66
N LEU A 302 11.32 9.86 -9.14
CA LEU A 302 10.37 9.29 -8.19
C LEU A 302 9.38 8.35 -8.88
N ARG A 303 9.77 7.10 -9.05
CA ARG A 303 8.98 6.08 -9.73
C ARG A 303 8.17 5.23 -8.78
N PHE A 304 7.04 4.73 -9.26
CA PHE A 304 6.23 3.74 -8.56
C PHE A 304 6.34 2.38 -9.26
N ARG A 305 6.36 1.32 -8.49
CA ARG A 305 6.21 -0.04 -8.98
C ARG A 305 4.76 -0.30 -9.31
N ALA A 306 4.49 -0.80 -10.49
CA ALA A 306 3.17 -1.25 -10.91
C ALA A 306 2.92 -2.70 -10.44
N LEU A 307 1.65 -3.07 -10.38
CA LEU A 307 1.20 -4.41 -10.01
C LEU A 307 0.13 -4.89 -11.00
N ALA A 308 0.21 -6.16 -11.38
CA ALA A 308 -0.88 -6.88 -12.01
C ALA A 308 -1.42 -7.91 -11.01
N PHE A 309 -2.72 -7.91 -10.80
CA PHE A 309 -3.44 -8.86 -9.94
C PHE A 309 -4.20 -9.83 -10.85
N VAL A 310 -3.72 -11.07 -10.95
CA VAL A 310 -4.40 -12.13 -11.69
C VAL A 310 -5.34 -12.84 -10.73
N ASN A 311 -6.63 -12.70 -10.95
CA ASN A 311 -7.69 -13.22 -10.11
C ASN A 311 -8.27 -14.48 -10.76
N LEU A 312 -8.30 -15.59 -10.03
CA LEU A 312 -8.84 -16.87 -10.49
C LEU A 312 -10.00 -17.28 -9.59
N MET A 313 -11.16 -17.55 -10.19
CA MET A 313 -12.36 -18.09 -9.54
C MET A 313 -12.34 -19.61 -9.68
N LEU A 314 -12.47 -20.34 -8.56
CA LEU A 314 -12.26 -21.79 -8.54
C LEU A 314 -13.53 -22.54 -8.13
N ALA A 315 -13.77 -23.72 -8.75
CA ALA A 315 -14.90 -24.58 -8.43
C ALA A 315 -14.74 -25.31 -7.09
N ARG A 316 -13.52 -25.39 -6.54
CA ARG A 316 -13.23 -26.06 -5.26
C ARG A 316 -13.63 -25.20 -4.08
N ARG A 317 -13.89 -25.87 -2.95
CA ARG A 317 -14.24 -25.19 -1.69
C ARG A 317 -13.09 -24.37 -1.11
N ASP A 318 -11.89 -24.90 -1.11
CA ASP A 318 -10.71 -24.34 -0.46
C ASP A 318 -9.47 -24.56 -1.33
N PHE A 319 -8.53 -23.60 -1.32
CA PHE A 319 -7.25 -23.73 -2.00
C PHE A 319 -6.10 -23.99 -1.01
N SER A 320 -6.07 -23.26 0.09
CA SER A 320 -5.06 -23.40 1.14
C SER A 320 -5.62 -23.05 2.51
N GLU A 321 -4.86 -23.28 3.58
CA GLU A 321 -5.19 -22.78 4.93
C GLU A 321 -4.64 -21.37 5.18
N ASN A 322 -3.86 -20.83 4.25
CA ASN A 322 -3.14 -19.59 4.42
C ASN A 322 -3.94 -18.39 3.91
N THR A 323 -3.90 -17.30 4.65
CA THR A 323 -4.45 -16.02 4.23
C THR A 323 -3.68 -15.48 3.01
N TRP A 324 -2.34 -15.67 3.02
CA TRP A 324 -1.46 -15.42 1.88
C TRP A 324 -0.15 -16.20 2.01
N MET A 325 0.49 -16.39 0.86
CA MET A 325 1.79 -17.06 0.73
C MET A 325 2.73 -16.13 -0.04
N TYR A 326 3.90 -15.84 0.52
CA TYR A 326 4.95 -15.12 -0.17
C TYR A 326 5.72 -16.08 -1.08
N VAL A 327 5.99 -15.70 -2.31
CA VAL A 327 6.77 -16.48 -3.26
C VAL A 327 8.17 -15.89 -3.36
N ALA A 328 9.12 -16.44 -2.58
CA ALA A 328 10.48 -15.90 -2.48
C ALA A 328 11.40 -16.34 -3.63
N SER A 329 11.05 -17.39 -4.37
CA SER A 329 11.83 -17.85 -5.51
C SER A 329 11.97 -16.77 -6.59
N GLY A 330 13.20 -16.45 -6.98
CA GLY A 330 13.49 -15.36 -7.91
C GLY A 330 13.19 -15.67 -9.38
N ASP A 331 13.03 -16.94 -9.72
CA ASP A 331 12.70 -17.49 -11.04
C ASP A 331 11.21 -17.39 -11.38
N LEU A 332 10.34 -17.16 -10.40
CA LEU A 332 8.91 -16.98 -10.59
C LEU A 332 8.56 -15.49 -10.62
N THR A 333 7.59 -15.12 -11.44
CA THR A 333 7.18 -13.71 -11.60
C THR A 333 6.21 -13.25 -10.51
N MET A 334 5.33 -14.15 -10.03
CA MET A 334 4.44 -13.81 -8.91
C MET A 334 5.22 -13.59 -7.61
N SER A 335 4.81 -12.60 -6.83
CA SER A 335 5.39 -12.28 -5.52
C SER A 335 4.56 -12.82 -4.35
N ARG A 336 3.26 -12.99 -4.55
CA ARG A 336 2.32 -13.38 -3.52
C ARG A 336 1.11 -14.12 -4.08
N ILE A 337 0.66 -15.14 -3.36
CA ILE A 337 -0.60 -15.85 -3.59
C ILE A 337 -1.51 -15.55 -2.41
N GLN A 338 -2.77 -15.22 -2.65
CA GLN A 338 -3.75 -14.93 -1.62
C GLN A 338 -5.04 -15.70 -1.90
N GLU A 339 -5.70 -16.15 -0.85
CA GLU A 339 -7.04 -16.70 -0.89
C GLU A 339 -7.97 -15.75 -0.14
N PRO A 340 -8.73 -14.87 -0.84
CA PRO A 340 -9.58 -13.85 -0.22
C PRO A 340 -10.55 -14.40 0.82
N LYS A 341 -11.15 -15.55 0.55
CA LYS A 341 -12.06 -16.26 1.45
C LYS A 341 -11.48 -16.55 2.83
N ARG A 342 -10.15 -16.64 2.97
CA ARG A 342 -9.48 -16.85 4.27
C ARG A 342 -9.53 -15.62 5.19
N ARG A 343 -9.86 -14.45 4.65
CA ARG A 343 -10.11 -13.24 5.46
C ARG A 343 -11.59 -13.12 5.82
N SER A 344 -12.46 -13.40 4.86
CA SER A 344 -13.90 -13.44 5.06
C SER A 344 -14.53 -14.52 4.17
N PRO A 345 -15.37 -15.41 4.73
CA PRO A 345 -16.06 -16.44 3.95
C PRO A 345 -17.00 -15.87 2.91
N PHE A 346 -17.36 -14.59 3.03
CA PHE A 346 -18.25 -13.88 2.10
C PHE A 346 -17.55 -13.35 0.85
N MET A 347 -16.23 -13.56 0.73
CA MET A 347 -15.45 -13.15 -0.45
C MET A 347 -15.60 -14.12 -1.65
N ALA A 348 -16.31 -15.21 -1.49
CA ALA A 348 -16.61 -16.17 -2.57
C ALA A 348 -17.99 -16.79 -2.34
N PRO A 349 -18.65 -17.29 -3.40
CA PRO A 349 -19.89 -18.07 -3.27
C PRO A 349 -19.70 -19.33 -2.42
N GLU A 350 -20.77 -19.80 -1.81
CA GLU A 350 -20.75 -21.01 -0.99
C GLU A 350 -20.22 -22.23 -1.79
N GLY A 351 -19.39 -23.04 -1.14
CA GLY A 351 -18.78 -24.21 -1.76
C GLY A 351 -17.66 -23.90 -2.75
N ARG A 352 -17.30 -22.62 -2.95
CA ARG A 352 -16.28 -22.18 -3.91
C ARG A 352 -15.21 -21.32 -3.24
N THR A 353 -14.11 -21.08 -3.94
CA THR A 353 -13.04 -20.17 -3.50
C THR A 353 -12.43 -19.42 -4.67
N SER A 354 -11.53 -18.51 -4.37
CA SER A 354 -10.74 -17.78 -5.35
C SER A 354 -9.32 -17.62 -4.87
N ILE A 355 -8.40 -17.41 -5.81
CA ILE A 355 -7.03 -16.99 -5.51
C ILE A 355 -6.69 -15.73 -6.29
N MET A 356 -5.88 -14.89 -5.69
CA MET A 356 -5.30 -13.71 -6.31
C MET A 356 -3.78 -13.82 -6.31
N LEU A 357 -3.20 -13.65 -7.47
CA LEU A 357 -1.77 -13.73 -7.72
C LEU A 357 -1.25 -12.33 -8.00
N GLU A 358 -0.35 -11.85 -7.12
CA GLU A 358 0.24 -10.52 -7.23
C GLU A 358 1.53 -10.61 -8.03
N VAL A 359 1.57 -9.91 -9.15
CA VAL A 359 2.70 -9.88 -10.09
C VAL A 359 3.24 -8.44 -10.17
N PRO A 360 4.40 -8.16 -9.56
CA PRO A 360 5.06 -6.86 -9.70
C PRO A 360 5.57 -6.67 -11.12
N CYS A 361 5.33 -5.48 -11.68
CA CYS A 361 5.74 -5.13 -13.04
C CYS A 361 6.05 -3.63 -13.13
N ASP A 362 6.56 -3.19 -14.28
CA ASP A 362 6.68 -1.77 -14.61
C ASP A 362 5.68 -1.41 -15.69
N VAL A 363 5.12 -0.20 -15.62
CA VAL A 363 4.24 0.29 -16.70
C VAL A 363 4.98 0.22 -18.03
N GLY A 364 4.39 -0.50 -18.99
CA GLY A 364 4.95 -0.66 -20.33
C GLY A 364 5.94 -1.83 -20.51
N ASP A 365 6.27 -2.58 -19.44
CA ASP A 365 7.05 -3.83 -19.57
C ASP A 365 6.25 -4.97 -20.20
N GLY A 366 6.90 -6.13 -20.41
CA GLY A 366 6.26 -7.31 -21.01
C GLY A 366 5.11 -7.86 -20.18
N THR A 367 5.18 -7.80 -18.85
CA THR A 367 4.11 -8.25 -17.94
C THR A 367 2.92 -7.28 -17.97
N TRP A 368 3.20 -5.98 -17.98
CA TRP A 368 2.16 -4.95 -18.07
C TRP A 368 1.38 -5.03 -19.38
N LYS A 369 2.08 -5.28 -20.51
CA LYS A 369 1.49 -5.38 -21.86
C LYS A 369 0.84 -6.73 -22.16
N ALA A 370 1.19 -7.78 -21.41
CA ALA A 370 0.66 -9.12 -21.62
C ALA A 370 -0.87 -9.14 -21.51
N GLY A 371 -1.52 -9.90 -22.39
CA GLY A 371 -2.97 -10.11 -22.34
C GLY A 371 -3.39 -10.91 -21.10
N ASP A 372 -4.65 -10.77 -20.67
CA ASP A 372 -5.16 -11.45 -19.49
C ASP A 372 -5.07 -12.96 -19.60
N ALA A 373 -5.32 -13.52 -20.80
CA ALA A 373 -5.20 -14.95 -21.06
C ALA A 373 -3.73 -15.44 -20.95
N GLU A 374 -2.79 -14.65 -21.45
CA GLU A 374 -1.34 -14.95 -21.35
C GLU A 374 -0.89 -14.93 -19.89
N LEU A 375 -1.26 -13.89 -19.12
CA LEU A 375 -0.93 -13.80 -17.70
C LEU A 375 -1.54 -14.98 -16.93
N ARG A 376 -2.80 -15.32 -17.21
CA ARG A 376 -3.43 -16.50 -16.60
C ARG A 376 -2.63 -17.77 -16.88
N THR A 377 -2.27 -18.03 -18.12
CA THR A 377 -1.53 -19.24 -18.51
C THR A 377 -0.17 -19.30 -17.80
N ARG A 378 0.55 -18.18 -17.75
CA ARG A 378 1.83 -18.07 -17.03
C ARG A 378 1.65 -18.36 -15.54
N MET A 379 0.64 -17.77 -14.90
CA MET A 379 0.39 -17.98 -13.47
C MET A 379 0.00 -19.42 -13.15
N LEU A 380 -0.78 -20.08 -13.99
CA LEU A 380 -1.11 -21.50 -13.82
C LEU A 380 0.13 -22.39 -13.94
N SER A 381 1.01 -22.11 -14.89
CA SER A 381 2.30 -22.81 -15.03
C SER A 381 3.21 -22.60 -13.80
N GLU A 382 3.30 -21.37 -13.28
CA GLU A 382 4.08 -21.09 -12.07
C GLU A 382 3.49 -21.78 -10.82
N LEU A 383 2.17 -21.87 -10.69
CA LEU A 383 1.50 -22.61 -9.62
C LEU A 383 1.78 -24.10 -9.71
N ASP A 384 1.77 -24.68 -10.91
CA ASP A 384 2.12 -26.07 -11.13
C ASP A 384 3.57 -26.35 -10.73
N GLY A 385 4.51 -25.48 -11.13
CA GLY A 385 5.92 -25.52 -10.70
C GLY A 385 6.13 -25.41 -9.19
N LEU A 386 5.20 -24.80 -8.46
CA LEU A 386 5.17 -24.75 -6.99
C LEU A 386 4.54 -25.99 -6.34
N GLY A 387 4.09 -26.98 -7.14
CA GLY A 387 3.34 -28.14 -6.65
C GLY A 387 1.93 -27.79 -6.14
N MET A 388 1.33 -26.74 -6.70
CA MET A 388 -0.01 -26.26 -6.37
C MET A 388 -0.89 -26.16 -7.63
N PRO A 389 -1.10 -27.25 -8.39
CA PRO A 389 -1.81 -27.23 -9.66
C PRO A 389 -3.26 -26.81 -9.50
N VAL A 390 -3.73 -26.00 -10.45
CA VAL A 390 -5.11 -25.52 -10.51
C VAL A 390 -5.70 -25.87 -11.85
N GLN A 391 -6.69 -26.78 -11.86
CA GLN A 391 -7.36 -27.27 -13.06
C GLN A 391 -8.84 -26.85 -13.13
N ASP A 392 -9.42 -26.38 -12.04
CA ASP A 392 -10.84 -26.06 -11.86
C ASP A 392 -11.16 -24.58 -11.92
N VAL A 393 -10.47 -23.84 -12.79
CA VAL A 393 -10.71 -22.41 -13.00
C VAL A 393 -12.02 -22.21 -13.75
N LEU A 394 -12.98 -21.56 -13.09
CA LEU A 394 -14.28 -21.18 -13.66
C LEU A 394 -14.17 -19.92 -14.51
N SER A 395 -13.46 -18.93 -14.03
CA SER A 395 -13.26 -17.62 -14.68
C SER A 395 -12.03 -16.93 -14.14
N SER A 396 -11.54 -15.93 -14.86
CA SER A 396 -10.41 -15.10 -14.44
C SER A 396 -10.51 -13.69 -15.01
N PHE A 397 -9.84 -12.75 -14.36
CA PHE A 397 -9.63 -11.41 -14.86
C PHE A 397 -8.35 -10.81 -14.24
N VAL A 398 -7.83 -9.76 -14.85
CA VAL A 398 -6.63 -9.07 -14.39
C VAL A 398 -6.97 -7.62 -14.06
N VAL A 399 -6.53 -7.16 -12.89
CA VAL A 399 -6.55 -5.74 -12.52
C VAL A 399 -5.12 -5.23 -12.50
N ARG A 400 -4.87 -4.09 -13.15
CA ARG A 400 -3.55 -3.46 -13.21
C ARG A 400 -3.57 -2.15 -12.44
N VAL A 401 -2.54 -1.92 -11.64
CA VAL A 401 -2.37 -0.72 -10.82
C VAL A 401 -1.02 -0.08 -11.13
N THR A 402 -1.04 1.17 -11.58
CA THR A 402 0.17 1.90 -11.98
C THR A 402 1.04 2.34 -10.80
N HIS A 403 0.44 2.66 -9.65
CA HIS A 403 1.10 3.22 -8.48
C HIS A 403 0.94 2.32 -7.25
N GLY A 404 1.51 1.10 -7.29
CA GLY A 404 1.43 0.14 -6.18
C GLY A 404 2.35 0.55 -5.03
N TYR A 405 3.66 0.66 -5.31
CA TYR A 405 4.69 0.94 -4.30
C TYR A 405 5.63 2.06 -4.75
N PRO A 406 5.92 3.07 -3.89
CA PRO A 406 6.98 4.05 -4.17
C PRO A 406 8.34 3.36 -4.13
N VAL A 407 9.15 3.50 -5.16
CA VAL A 407 10.48 2.89 -5.26
C VAL A 407 11.51 3.79 -4.57
N TYR A 408 12.00 3.38 -3.40
CA TYR A 408 12.99 4.12 -2.63
C TYR A 408 14.40 3.93 -3.23
N HIS A 409 14.67 4.59 -4.36
CA HIS A 409 16.01 4.58 -4.94
C HIS A 409 17.02 5.37 -4.08
N LEU A 410 18.30 5.17 -4.28
CA LEU A 410 19.33 5.97 -3.60
C LEU A 410 19.11 7.46 -3.91
N GLY A 411 18.98 8.28 -2.85
CA GLY A 411 18.72 9.71 -2.96
C GLY A 411 17.25 10.12 -3.15
N TYR A 412 16.31 9.17 -3.12
CA TYR A 412 14.87 9.45 -3.27
C TYR A 412 14.35 10.51 -2.30
N GLU A 413 14.87 10.57 -1.09
CA GLU A 413 14.43 11.52 -0.07
C GLU A 413 14.73 12.97 -0.47
N ARG A 414 15.88 13.24 -1.12
CA ARG A 414 16.18 14.54 -1.69
C ARG A 414 15.18 14.93 -2.76
N ASP A 415 14.91 14.02 -3.72
CA ASP A 415 13.95 14.26 -4.79
C ASP A 415 12.54 14.51 -4.23
N ARG A 416 12.15 13.71 -3.23
CA ARG A 416 10.89 13.86 -2.52
C ARG A 416 10.75 15.22 -1.84
N GLN A 417 11.79 15.67 -1.13
CA GLN A 417 11.79 16.98 -0.46
C GLN A 417 11.73 18.12 -1.47
N THR A 418 12.42 18.00 -2.61
CA THR A 418 12.34 18.98 -3.70
C THR A 418 10.89 19.16 -4.16
N LEU A 419 10.15 18.07 -4.41
CA LEU A 419 8.75 18.17 -4.85
C LEU A 419 7.82 18.65 -3.74
N LEU A 420 8.01 18.20 -2.50
CA LEU A 420 7.20 18.66 -1.37
C LEU A 420 7.38 20.16 -1.08
N ALA A 421 8.59 20.68 -1.26
CA ALA A 421 8.84 22.12 -1.13
C ALA A 421 8.07 22.92 -2.19
N GLN A 422 7.98 22.42 -3.42
CA GLN A 422 7.17 23.05 -4.47
C GLN A 422 5.67 23.02 -4.14
N VAL A 423 5.16 21.92 -3.63
CA VAL A 423 3.76 21.83 -3.18
C VAL A 423 3.49 22.81 -2.03
N ALA A 424 4.42 22.91 -1.08
CA ALA A 424 4.29 23.79 0.10
C ALA A 424 4.35 25.29 -0.24
N ALA A 425 4.84 25.66 -1.43
CA ALA A 425 4.78 27.04 -1.92
C ALA A 425 3.34 27.50 -2.17
N PHE A 426 2.41 26.58 -2.45
CA PHE A 426 1.00 26.90 -2.63
C PHE A 426 0.26 26.94 -1.29
N ALA A 427 -0.28 28.10 -0.96
CA ALA A 427 -0.86 28.40 0.35
C ALA A 427 -2.06 27.52 0.70
N ASN A 428 -2.83 27.05 -0.31
CA ASN A 428 -4.06 26.29 -0.13
C ASN A 428 -3.96 24.83 -0.64
N VAL A 429 -2.75 24.31 -0.82
CA VAL A 429 -2.54 22.92 -1.25
C VAL A 429 -1.77 22.13 -0.19
N ARG A 430 -2.24 20.95 0.13
CA ARG A 430 -1.54 19.97 0.98
C ARG A 430 -1.44 18.63 0.26
N SER A 431 -0.33 17.94 0.44
CA SER A 431 -0.15 16.58 -0.03
C SER A 431 -0.12 15.60 1.13
N ALA A 432 -0.82 14.47 1.01
CA ALA A 432 -0.87 13.44 2.04
C ALA A 432 -1.09 12.04 1.45
N GLY A 433 -0.95 11.03 2.31
CA GLY A 433 -1.14 9.63 1.92
C GLY A 433 0.08 9.00 1.25
N ARG A 434 -0.06 7.73 0.86
CA ARG A 434 1.04 6.92 0.31
C ARG A 434 1.63 7.52 -0.96
N GLN A 435 0.80 7.82 -1.94
CA GLN A 435 1.23 8.35 -3.24
C GLN A 435 1.59 9.84 -3.12
N GLY A 436 0.79 10.62 -2.41
CA GLY A 436 0.97 12.06 -2.27
C GLY A 436 2.25 12.45 -1.51
N LEU A 437 2.71 11.62 -0.58
CA LEU A 437 3.98 11.84 0.12
C LEU A 437 5.11 10.97 -0.40
N PHE A 438 4.90 10.17 -1.46
CA PHE A 438 5.87 9.20 -1.93
C PHE A 438 6.44 8.36 -0.76
N ARG A 439 5.56 7.84 0.10
CA ARG A 439 5.95 7.12 1.31
C ARG A 439 5.09 5.86 1.49
N TYR A 440 5.72 4.74 1.76
CA TYR A 440 5.00 3.53 2.06
C TYR A 440 4.38 3.61 3.46
N VAL A 441 3.07 3.72 3.52
CA VAL A 441 2.29 3.76 4.77
C VAL A 441 1.18 2.71 4.78
N PHE A 442 0.77 2.29 5.97
CA PHE A 442 -0.42 1.45 6.16
C PHE A 442 -1.69 2.29 6.08
N MET A 443 -2.85 1.63 5.95
CA MET A 443 -4.11 2.34 5.77
C MET A 443 -4.51 3.17 6.98
N ASP A 444 -4.25 2.72 8.22
CA ASP A 444 -4.51 3.48 9.42
C ASP A 444 -3.72 4.80 9.46
N ALA A 445 -2.42 4.74 9.15
CA ALA A 445 -1.59 5.93 9.03
C ALA A 445 -2.05 6.84 7.88
N ALA A 446 -2.44 6.28 6.74
CA ALA A 446 -2.98 7.07 5.64
C ALA A 446 -4.29 7.79 6.04
N MET A 447 -5.17 7.13 6.78
CA MET A 447 -6.39 7.74 7.32
C MET A 447 -6.07 8.86 8.33
N GLN A 448 -5.15 8.62 9.27
CA GLN A 448 -4.71 9.64 10.23
C GLN A 448 -4.07 10.85 9.55
N MET A 449 -3.31 10.65 8.47
CA MET A 449 -2.76 11.74 7.65
C MET A 449 -3.89 12.58 7.04
N GLY A 450 -4.92 11.93 6.49
CA GLY A 450 -6.08 12.61 5.94
C GLY A 450 -6.85 13.42 6.96
N MET A 451 -7.14 12.83 8.13
CA MET A 451 -7.83 13.51 9.23
C MET A 451 -7.02 14.72 9.72
N LYS A 452 -5.69 14.59 9.86
CA LYS A 452 -4.83 15.71 10.24
C LYS A 452 -4.82 16.81 9.19
N ALA A 453 -4.72 16.45 7.91
CA ALA A 453 -4.78 17.42 6.81
C ALA A 453 -6.10 18.20 6.82
N ALA A 454 -7.24 17.52 7.04
CA ALA A 454 -8.55 18.14 7.16
C ALA A 454 -8.59 19.19 8.30
N MET A 455 -8.05 18.86 9.47
CA MET A 455 -7.97 19.79 10.59
C MET A 455 -7.14 21.03 10.27
N GLN A 456 -6.01 20.86 9.57
CA GLN A 456 -5.19 21.98 9.11
C GLN A 456 -5.89 22.84 8.06
N MET A 457 -6.68 22.23 7.17
CA MET A 457 -7.50 22.95 6.19
C MET A 457 -8.56 23.82 6.87
N ILE A 458 -9.24 23.28 7.89
CA ILE A 458 -10.24 24.02 8.69
C ILE A 458 -9.59 25.18 9.45
N ALA A 459 -8.41 24.95 10.04
CA ALA A 459 -7.66 25.97 10.77
C ALA A 459 -6.99 27.02 9.88
N GLY A 460 -6.99 26.83 8.54
CA GLY A 460 -6.30 27.72 7.59
C GLY A 460 -4.78 27.68 7.73
N GLU A 461 -4.21 26.61 8.29
CA GLU A 461 -2.77 26.42 8.42
C GLU A 461 -2.13 26.19 7.06
N ARG A 462 -1.00 26.84 6.77
CA ARG A 462 -0.25 26.62 5.52
C ARG A 462 0.57 25.33 5.58
N GLY A 463 0.71 24.66 4.44
CA GLY A 463 1.55 23.48 4.26
C GLY A 463 1.00 22.23 4.98
N GLY A 464 1.79 21.17 5.00
CA GLY A 464 1.44 19.87 5.58
C GLY A 464 2.30 19.50 6.79
N ALA A 465 2.62 20.46 7.66
CA ALA A 465 3.50 20.24 8.81
C ALA A 465 3.01 19.08 9.70
N GLY A 466 3.90 18.14 9.99
CA GLY A 466 3.61 16.98 10.83
C GLY A 466 2.72 15.89 10.18
N ILE A 467 2.22 16.04 8.94
CA ILE A 467 1.53 14.97 8.23
C ILE A 467 2.53 13.85 7.90
N ASP A 468 3.70 14.21 7.36
CA ASP A 468 4.77 13.23 7.05
C ASP A 468 5.29 12.50 8.30
N ALA A 469 5.28 13.16 9.46
CA ALA A 469 5.68 12.55 10.73
C ALA A 469 4.80 11.36 11.14
N ILE A 470 3.52 11.36 10.78
CA ILE A 470 2.60 10.23 11.01
C ILE A 470 3.13 8.98 10.28
N GLY A 471 3.55 9.11 9.01
CA GLY A 471 4.13 8.02 8.25
C GLY A 471 5.45 7.49 8.80
N ARG A 472 6.25 8.36 9.43
CA ARG A 472 7.51 7.97 10.06
C ARG A 472 7.32 7.29 11.42
N SER A 473 6.30 7.70 12.19
CA SER A 473 6.02 7.14 13.52
C SER A 473 5.40 5.75 13.46
N THR A 474 4.74 5.42 12.36
CA THR A 474 4.16 4.08 12.10
C THR A 474 5.19 2.98 11.89
N ARG A 475 6.45 3.21 12.26
CA ARG A 475 7.57 2.29 12.03
C ARG A 475 7.30 0.84 12.40
N VAL A 476 6.29 0.52 13.22
CA VAL A 476 6.14 -0.86 13.68
C VAL A 476 4.76 -1.17 14.30
N ILE A 477 3.69 -1.03 13.57
CA ILE A 477 2.43 -1.66 14.02
C ILE A 477 2.46 -3.20 13.84
N GLU A 478 3.34 -3.71 13.00
CA GLU A 478 3.56 -5.15 12.95
C GLU A 478 4.21 -5.73 14.22
N ALA A 479 4.79 -4.93 15.11
CA ALA A 479 5.43 -5.34 16.36
C ALA A 479 4.74 -4.86 17.64
N GLY A 480 3.72 -4.01 17.55
CA GLY A 480 2.94 -3.57 18.69
C GLY A 480 1.99 -4.67 19.16
N ALA A 481 2.08 -5.06 20.46
CA ALA A 481 1.01 -5.79 21.08
C ALA A 481 -0.25 -4.92 21.06
N LEU A 482 -1.33 -5.44 20.46
CA LEU A 482 -2.66 -4.95 20.79
C LEU A 482 -2.83 -5.23 22.28
N THR A 483 -2.68 -4.24 23.14
CA THR A 483 -3.21 -4.30 24.49
C THR A 483 -4.71 -4.48 24.35
N ALA A 484 -5.22 -5.51 25.02
CA ALA A 484 -6.60 -5.97 25.01
C ALA A 484 -7.60 -4.84 25.30
#